data_1799931623d09569b8bfdf9999f1fe02
#
_entry.id   1799931623d09569b8bfdf9999f1fe02
#
_cell.length_a   1.000
_cell.length_b   1.000
_cell.length_c   1.000
_cell.angle_alpha   90.00
_cell.angle_beta   90.00
_cell.angle_gamma   90.00
#
_symmetry.space_group_name_H-M   'P 1'
#
loop_
_entity.id
_entity.type
_entity.pdbx_description
1 polymer ?
#
loop_
_entity_poly.entity_id
_entity_poly.type
_entity_poly.pdbx_seq_one_letter_code
_entity_poly.pdbx_strand_id
1 'polypeptide(L)'
;MSYRISKISIENFKFFKENFKIEPKRKNVLLYGENGSGKSSIYWSIYTHFQAYTKDRAEGQKYFILGNPQSLRNKFADNAAHSSIKITFDDGVAGSKEIIDSDTLYYPDSDEIKRFMMLTSRSSDFMNYKFLSNLFDFKNSEDNEIFSILESEALPYFDLEEELTDLKGSSRGTNLAGDWWSHINDCCNKGGALPRNTRNNSPYNMNSNEYKRLISLLNDFNHLLKDKLVIFVGRANNIIRDTFNIDAEILLDYKDAEFNRKISKRHFDGRLHKPKVTLTAKMNSDKLVDTSEIKHPHTFFNEAKITCMALALRLAILESHPTSDQTASVLFVDDLLISLDMPVRRKVISVLLDYSDRFQMFIFTHDRAFFHLVDDEIRIRKEVDKWEKYELYVDDDNGIDKPCLIHNAPYLEKAKQFLYQLEIPASVNAARKATEDVLKQLLPKNQLYSFSETGMLDLNGMIQKFEELKKSIGLGGVAIHLDSARKFLLNPFSHDDVSTPFYKEELKQVIKEIEQLYKIERKDIVGYKDVKSKEIELKLENKQNNCCFAGTILFKEVFPIYKYEDNVYMHFPFVELKTSSDPALKVGLEDRLNKLFARVASTLHINAANRPAIKDCLFVPGTDNKFLNF
;
A
#
# COMPACT_ATOMS: atom_id res chain seq x y z
N MET A 1 -16.06 13.34 -2.94
CA MET A 1 -15.17 12.57 -2.05
C MET A 1 -15.71 11.15 -1.99
N SER A 2 -14.88 10.14 -2.22
CA SER A 2 -15.31 8.74 -2.21
C SER A 2 -15.65 8.25 -0.80
N TYR A 3 -16.61 7.35 -0.71
CA TYR A 3 -16.92 6.65 0.53
C TYR A 3 -15.75 5.77 0.97
N ARG A 4 -15.52 5.69 2.28
CA ARG A 4 -14.55 4.77 2.89
C ARG A 4 -15.16 4.09 4.11
N ILE A 5 -14.73 2.89 4.42
CA ILE A 5 -15.16 2.14 5.60
C ILE A 5 -14.64 2.86 6.85
N SER A 6 -15.56 3.25 7.74
CA SER A 6 -15.23 3.88 9.02
C SER A 6 -15.33 2.90 10.20
N LYS A 7 -16.20 1.87 10.07
CA LYS A 7 -16.42 0.87 11.12
C LYS A 7 -16.88 -0.46 10.54
N ILE A 8 -16.41 -1.55 11.14
CA ILE A 8 -16.83 -2.92 10.87
C ILE A 8 -17.21 -3.56 12.20
N SER A 9 -18.40 -4.16 12.27
CA SER A 9 -18.84 -4.98 13.41
C SER A 9 -19.24 -6.35 12.90
N ILE A 10 -18.75 -7.39 13.57
CA ILE A 10 -18.99 -8.79 13.24
C ILE A 10 -19.51 -9.46 14.50
N GLU A 11 -20.67 -10.10 14.43
CA GLU A 11 -21.32 -10.70 15.57
C GLU A 11 -21.70 -12.14 15.26
N ASN A 12 -21.28 -13.06 16.13
CA ASN A 12 -21.57 -14.49 16.04
C ASN A 12 -21.31 -15.11 14.64
N PHE A 13 -20.21 -14.72 14.01
CA PHE A 13 -19.83 -15.16 12.67
C PHE A 13 -18.40 -15.68 12.63
N LYS A 14 -18.20 -16.85 12.06
CA LYS A 14 -16.93 -17.59 11.98
C LYS A 14 -16.21 -17.67 13.35
N PHE A 15 -15.03 -17.08 13.48
CA PHE A 15 -14.24 -17.07 14.71
C PHE A 15 -14.86 -16.20 15.82
N PHE A 16 -15.61 -15.17 15.45
CA PHE A 16 -16.11 -14.18 16.38
C PHE A 16 -17.39 -14.65 17.07
N LYS A 17 -17.29 -14.97 18.38
CA LYS A 17 -18.41 -15.06 19.30
C LYS A 17 -18.66 -13.66 19.85
N GLU A 18 -19.92 -13.26 19.98
CA GLU A 18 -20.30 -11.91 20.39
C GLU A 18 -19.87 -10.82 19.37
N ASN A 19 -19.87 -9.57 19.80
CA ASN A 19 -19.65 -8.42 18.92
C ASN A 19 -18.17 -8.04 18.88
N PHE A 20 -17.51 -8.34 17.77
CA PHE A 20 -16.15 -7.89 17.45
C PHE A 20 -16.22 -6.60 16.62
N LYS A 21 -15.39 -5.60 16.95
CA LYS A 21 -15.35 -4.30 16.27
C LYS A 21 -13.95 -3.93 15.86
N ILE A 22 -13.83 -3.37 14.64
CA ILE A 22 -12.64 -2.71 14.14
C ILE A 22 -13.05 -1.37 13.54
N GLU A 23 -12.32 -0.30 13.85
CA GLU A 23 -12.67 1.07 13.45
C GLU A 23 -11.56 1.68 12.58
N PRO A 24 -11.61 1.46 11.27
CA PRO A 24 -10.66 2.07 10.32
C PRO A 24 -10.70 3.60 10.31
N LYS A 25 -11.80 4.23 10.71
CA LYS A 25 -11.97 5.69 10.71
C LYS A 25 -11.67 6.32 9.35
N ARG A 26 -12.10 5.66 8.26
CA ARG A 26 -11.82 6.03 6.86
C ARG A 26 -10.36 5.88 6.41
N LYS A 27 -9.45 5.42 7.29
CA LYS A 27 -8.03 5.21 6.99
C LYS A 27 -7.78 3.81 6.43
N ASN A 28 -6.62 3.61 5.89
CA ASN A 28 -6.09 2.30 5.54
C ASN A 28 -5.80 1.50 6.82
N VAL A 29 -5.79 0.18 6.73
CA VAL A 29 -5.59 -0.71 7.88
C VAL A 29 -4.41 -1.63 7.62
N LEU A 30 -3.47 -1.66 8.57
CA LEU A 30 -2.42 -2.67 8.64
C LEU A 30 -2.66 -3.52 9.89
N LEU A 31 -2.91 -4.83 9.71
CA LEU A 31 -3.23 -5.75 10.80
C LEU A 31 -2.27 -6.92 10.82
N TYR A 32 -1.55 -7.03 11.93
CA TYR A 32 -0.82 -8.24 12.29
C TYR A 32 -1.72 -9.16 13.12
N GLY A 33 -1.58 -10.47 12.94
CA GLY A 33 -2.20 -11.43 13.84
C GLY A 33 -1.60 -12.80 13.66
N GLU A 34 -1.49 -13.54 14.72
CA GLU A 34 -1.01 -14.92 14.71
C GLU A 34 -1.92 -15.86 13.91
N ASN A 35 -1.43 -17.03 13.54
CA ASN A 35 -2.26 -18.04 12.89
C ASN A 35 -3.38 -18.46 13.86
N GLY A 36 -4.61 -18.50 13.34
CA GLY A 36 -5.79 -18.79 14.17
C GLY A 36 -6.43 -17.58 14.86
N SER A 37 -5.81 -16.38 14.84
CA SER A 37 -6.33 -15.20 15.56
C SER A 37 -7.65 -14.62 14.99
N GLY A 38 -8.09 -15.05 13.82
CA GLY A 38 -9.32 -14.56 13.22
C GLY A 38 -9.15 -13.59 12.04
N LYS A 39 -7.91 -13.32 11.57
CA LYS A 39 -7.65 -12.47 10.38
C LYS A 39 -8.50 -12.88 9.18
N SER A 40 -8.40 -14.15 8.79
CA SER A 40 -9.18 -14.68 7.66
C SER A 40 -10.68 -14.67 7.94
N SER A 41 -11.11 -14.64 9.21
CA SER A 41 -12.53 -14.47 9.53
C SER A 41 -13.00 -13.05 9.30
N ILE A 42 -12.16 -12.02 9.54
CA ILE A 42 -12.46 -10.63 9.15
C ILE A 42 -12.55 -10.54 7.62
N TYR A 43 -11.53 -11.05 6.90
CA TYR A 43 -11.50 -11.08 5.44
C TYR A 43 -12.77 -11.71 4.87
N TRP A 44 -13.12 -12.92 5.31
CA TRP A 44 -14.30 -13.63 4.84
C TRP A 44 -15.63 -12.95 5.21
N SER A 45 -15.69 -12.27 6.38
CA SER A 45 -16.88 -11.51 6.75
C SER A 45 -17.13 -10.38 5.78
N ILE A 46 -16.10 -9.60 5.46
CA ILE A 46 -16.20 -8.47 4.53
C ILE A 46 -16.46 -8.97 3.11
N TYR A 47 -15.75 -10.01 2.67
CA TYR A 47 -15.98 -10.65 1.37
C TYR A 47 -17.42 -11.14 1.23
N THR A 48 -17.96 -11.84 2.23
CA THR A 48 -19.35 -12.32 2.25
C THR A 48 -20.33 -11.16 2.14
N HIS A 49 -20.09 -10.07 2.89
CA HIS A 49 -20.91 -8.87 2.86
C HIS A 49 -20.91 -8.21 1.47
N PHE A 50 -19.76 -8.07 0.82
CA PHE A 50 -19.66 -7.50 -0.52
C PHE A 50 -20.30 -8.40 -1.58
N GLN A 51 -20.17 -9.72 -1.47
CA GLN A 51 -20.77 -10.69 -2.38
C GLN A 51 -22.29 -10.86 -2.20
N ALA A 52 -22.85 -10.46 -1.08
CA ALA A 52 -24.27 -10.59 -0.78
C ALA A 52 -25.15 -9.93 -1.83
N TYR A 53 -24.73 -8.80 -2.38
CA TYR A 53 -25.47 -7.99 -3.33
C TYR A 53 -25.45 -8.51 -4.77
N THR A 54 -24.61 -9.49 -5.05
CA THR A 54 -24.56 -10.19 -6.34
C THR A 54 -25.31 -11.52 -6.33
N LYS A 55 -25.84 -11.93 -5.16
CA LYS A 55 -26.52 -13.22 -4.94
C LYS A 55 -28.01 -13.02 -4.63
N ASP A 56 -28.80 -14.06 -4.86
CA ASP A 56 -30.18 -14.08 -4.40
C ASP A 56 -30.27 -14.09 -2.88
N ARG A 57 -31.36 -13.54 -2.34
CA ARG A 57 -31.59 -13.43 -0.89
C ARG A 57 -31.36 -14.75 -0.14
N ALA A 58 -31.94 -15.83 -0.62
CA ALA A 58 -31.79 -17.15 0.01
C ALA A 58 -30.34 -17.67 0.00
N GLU A 59 -29.60 -17.37 -1.06
CA GLU A 59 -28.19 -17.77 -1.19
C GLU A 59 -27.24 -16.99 -0.29
N GLY A 60 -27.55 -15.75 0.03
CA GLY A 60 -26.73 -14.95 0.93
C GLY A 60 -27.07 -15.22 2.39
N GLN A 61 -28.36 -15.31 2.75
CA GLN A 61 -28.81 -15.58 4.12
C GLN A 61 -28.34 -16.93 4.67
N LYS A 62 -28.13 -17.94 3.82
CA LYS A 62 -27.68 -19.28 4.26
C LYS A 62 -26.43 -19.26 5.13
N TYR A 63 -25.56 -18.26 4.98
CA TYR A 63 -24.33 -18.13 5.78
C TYR A 63 -24.59 -17.75 7.24
N PHE A 64 -25.77 -17.16 7.54
CA PHE A 64 -26.15 -16.72 8.88
C PHE A 64 -27.16 -17.66 9.57
N ILE A 65 -27.80 -18.55 8.84
CA ILE A 65 -28.91 -19.40 9.33
C ILE A 65 -28.34 -20.60 10.10
N LEU A 66 -28.83 -20.78 11.33
CA LEU A 66 -28.54 -21.95 12.14
C LEU A 66 -29.01 -23.25 11.46
N GLY A 67 -28.17 -24.28 11.47
CA GLY A 67 -28.48 -25.59 10.90
C GLY A 67 -28.30 -25.72 9.39
N ASN A 68 -28.02 -24.62 8.66
CA ASN A 68 -27.67 -24.72 7.25
C ASN A 68 -26.26 -25.32 7.09
N PRO A 69 -26.05 -26.29 6.17
CA PRO A 69 -24.74 -26.92 5.93
C PRO A 69 -23.64 -25.92 5.54
N GLN A 70 -24.01 -24.81 4.94
CA GLN A 70 -23.08 -23.74 4.51
C GLN A 70 -23.03 -22.56 5.50
N SER A 71 -23.65 -22.71 6.69
CA SER A 71 -23.64 -21.66 7.70
C SER A 71 -22.22 -21.36 8.19
N LEU A 72 -21.88 -20.07 8.23
CA LEU A 72 -20.64 -19.53 8.79
C LEU A 72 -20.86 -18.95 10.20
N ARG A 73 -22.01 -19.19 10.79
CA ARG A 73 -22.32 -18.80 12.17
C ARG A 73 -21.33 -19.42 13.15
N ASN A 74 -20.91 -18.63 14.16
CA ASN A 74 -20.02 -19.13 15.22
C ASN A 74 -20.66 -20.32 15.94
N LYS A 75 -19.91 -21.40 16.12
CA LYS A 75 -20.42 -22.66 16.68
C LYS A 75 -20.59 -22.64 18.21
N PHE A 76 -19.99 -21.65 18.88
CA PHE A 76 -20.12 -21.44 20.32
C PHE A 76 -21.15 -20.36 20.70
N ALA A 77 -21.80 -19.74 19.69
CA ALA A 77 -22.86 -18.77 19.94
C ALA A 77 -24.15 -19.49 20.32
N ASP A 78 -24.90 -18.90 21.25
CA ASP A 78 -26.21 -19.43 21.65
C ASP A 78 -27.17 -19.52 20.45
N ASN A 79 -28.01 -20.54 20.46
CA ASN A 79 -28.97 -20.78 19.38
C ASN A 79 -29.92 -19.60 19.14
N ALA A 80 -30.27 -18.88 20.20
CA ALA A 80 -31.12 -17.69 20.13
C ALA A 80 -30.38 -16.38 19.78
N ALA A 81 -29.03 -16.39 19.79
CA ALA A 81 -28.24 -15.20 19.48
C ALA A 81 -28.27 -14.90 17.98
N HIS A 82 -28.32 -13.63 17.63
CA HIS A 82 -28.28 -13.18 16.24
C HIS A 82 -26.85 -13.28 15.66
N SER A 83 -26.76 -13.52 14.37
CA SER A 83 -25.50 -13.47 13.60
C SER A 83 -25.58 -12.34 12.59
N SER A 84 -24.59 -11.45 12.61
CA SER A 84 -24.61 -10.26 11.73
C SER A 84 -23.22 -9.78 11.34
N ILE A 85 -23.16 -9.13 10.17
CA ILE A 85 -22.03 -8.32 9.71
C ILE A 85 -22.58 -6.92 9.42
N LYS A 86 -21.95 -5.90 10.01
CA LYS A 86 -22.34 -4.51 9.85
C LYS A 86 -21.14 -3.69 9.41
N ILE A 87 -21.24 -3.00 8.28
CA ILE A 87 -20.19 -2.12 7.77
C ILE A 87 -20.77 -0.70 7.63
N THR A 88 -20.03 0.27 8.18
CA THR A 88 -20.35 1.69 8.06
C THR A 88 -19.41 2.34 7.05
N PHE A 89 -19.97 2.88 5.99
CA PHE A 89 -19.28 3.68 4.98
C PHE A 89 -19.56 5.16 5.25
N ASP A 90 -18.54 5.98 5.14
CA ASP A 90 -18.56 7.41 5.46
C ASP A 90 -17.89 8.21 4.34
N ASP A 91 -18.52 9.32 3.89
CA ASP A 91 -18.01 10.20 2.84
C ASP A 91 -17.08 11.31 3.35
N GLY A 92 -16.97 11.46 4.68
CA GLY A 92 -16.10 12.44 5.34
C GLY A 92 -16.70 13.84 5.49
N VAL A 93 -17.95 14.05 5.06
CA VAL A 93 -18.59 15.37 5.15
C VAL A 93 -19.80 15.31 6.09
N ALA A 94 -20.82 14.56 5.77
CA ALA A 94 -22.02 14.39 6.58
C ALA A 94 -22.80 13.10 6.26
N GLY A 95 -22.38 12.33 5.27
CA GLY A 95 -23.06 11.13 4.80
C GLY A 95 -22.43 9.86 5.34
N SER A 96 -23.18 9.08 6.11
CA SER A 96 -22.79 7.71 6.47
C SER A 96 -23.86 6.74 6.02
N LYS A 97 -23.44 5.58 5.50
CA LYS A 97 -24.31 4.46 5.13
C LYS A 97 -23.92 3.27 6.01
N GLU A 98 -24.83 2.86 6.89
CA GLU A 98 -24.65 1.64 7.68
C GLU A 98 -25.42 0.51 7.01
N ILE A 99 -24.72 -0.56 6.65
CA ILE A 99 -25.26 -1.67 5.89
C ILE A 99 -25.07 -2.95 6.70
N ILE A 100 -26.15 -3.72 6.86
CA ILE A 100 -26.22 -4.88 7.74
C ILE A 100 -26.69 -6.09 6.95
N ASP A 101 -25.93 -7.18 7.03
CA ASP A 101 -26.37 -8.52 6.65
C ASP A 101 -26.47 -9.38 7.90
N SER A 102 -27.57 -10.09 8.05
CA SER A 102 -27.83 -10.91 9.24
C SER A 102 -28.74 -12.08 8.93
N ASP A 103 -28.97 -12.91 9.96
CA ASP A 103 -29.99 -13.98 9.94
C ASP A 103 -31.42 -13.47 9.77
N THR A 104 -31.70 -12.21 10.13
CA THR A 104 -33.03 -11.60 10.04
C THR A 104 -33.15 -10.56 8.92
N LEU A 105 -32.09 -9.79 8.65
CA LEU A 105 -32.01 -8.75 7.64
C LEU A 105 -31.00 -9.16 6.56
N TYR A 106 -31.49 -9.31 5.36
CA TYR A 106 -30.67 -9.50 4.19
C TYR A 106 -31.23 -8.65 3.06
N TYR A 107 -30.47 -7.75 2.57
CA TYR A 107 -30.82 -6.62 1.73
C TYR A 107 -31.54 -5.47 2.45
N PRO A 108 -30.99 -4.27 2.35
CA PRO A 108 -31.76 -3.07 2.56
C PRO A 108 -32.87 -3.02 1.50
N ASP A 109 -34.06 -2.67 1.91
CA ASP A 109 -35.23 -2.52 1.02
C ASP A 109 -35.09 -1.35 0.02
N SER A 110 -33.93 -0.65 0.04
CA SER A 110 -33.63 0.51 -0.80
C SER A 110 -32.81 0.11 -2.03
N ASP A 111 -33.35 0.38 -3.21
CA ASP A 111 -32.64 0.22 -4.48
C ASP A 111 -31.34 1.04 -4.54
N GLU A 112 -31.29 2.18 -3.84
CA GLU A 112 -30.10 3.03 -3.74
C GLU A 112 -28.95 2.30 -3.04
N ILE A 113 -29.21 1.66 -1.89
CA ILE A 113 -28.20 0.93 -1.14
C ILE A 113 -27.74 -0.30 -1.94
N LYS A 114 -28.67 -1.00 -2.56
CA LYS A 114 -28.36 -2.13 -3.44
C LYS A 114 -27.42 -1.71 -4.57
N ARG A 115 -27.74 -0.61 -5.25
CA ARG A 115 -26.89 -0.04 -6.30
C ARG A 115 -25.52 0.38 -5.76
N PHE A 116 -25.48 1.07 -4.62
CA PHE A 116 -24.24 1.48 -3.96
C PHE A 116 -23.32 0.27 -3.67
N MET A 117 -23.87 -0.79 -3.07
CA MET A 117 -23.08 -1.99 -2.74
C MET A 117 -22.64 -2.76 -3.97
N MET A 118 -23.48 -2.88 -4.99
CA MET A 118 -23.11 -3.52 -6.24
C MET A 118 -21.94 -2.79 -6.93
N LEU A 119 -21.99 -1.47 -6.97
CA LEU A 119 -20.89 -0.66 -7.52
C LEU A 119 -19.65 -0.71 -6.62
N THR A 120 -19.82 -0.67 -5.30
CA THR A 120 -18.71 -0.81 -4.33
C THR A 120 -18.02 -2.18 -4.46
N SER A 121 -18.79 -3.26 -4.62
CA SER A 121 -18.24 -4.59 -4.85
C SER A 121 -17.44 -4.65 -6.16
N ARG A 122 -17.93 -4.05 -7.23
CA ARG A 122 -17.23 -3.96 -8.53
C ARG A 122 -15.98 -3.07 -8.49
N SER A 123 -15.95 -2.06 -7.61
CA SER A 123 -14.80 -1.15 -7.43
C SER A 123 -13.76 -1.67 -6.45
N SER A 124 -14.01 -2.80 -5.80
CA SER A 124 -13.18 -3.35 -4.73
C SER A 124 -12.53 -4.67 -5.16
N ASP A 125 -11.41 -5.02 -4.52
CA ASP A 125 -10.71 -6.27 -4.80
C ASP A 125 -10.26 -6.99 -3.53
N PHE A 126 -10.18 -8.33 -3.61
CA PHE A 126 -9.83 -9.22 -2.52
C PHE A 126 -8.69 -10.14 -2.95
N MET A 127 -7.47 -9.79 -2.56
CA MET A 127 -6.26 -10.52 -2.93
C MET A 127 -5.81 -11.46 -1.81
N ASN A 128 -5.60 -12.72 -2.16
CA ASN A 128 -4.95 -13.70 -1.29
C ASN A 128 -3.93 -14.52 -2.10
N TYR A 129 -3.08 -15.27 -1.40
CA TYR A 129 -2.02 -16.04 -2.05
C TYR A 129 -2.56 -17.15 -2.98
N LYS A 130 -3.77 -17.69 -2.74
CA LYS A 130 -4.36 -18.76 -3.57
C LYS A 130 -4.58 -18.33 -5.00
N PHE A 131 -4.98 -17.07 -5.21
CA PHE A 131 -5.12 -16.55 -6.55
C PHE A 131 -3.79 -16.58 -7.32
N LEU A 132 -2.69 -16.15 -6.65
CA LEU A 132 -1.38 -16.13 -7.29
C LEU A 132 -0.88 -17.54 -7.64
N SER A 133 -1.14 -18.51 -6.76
CA SER A 133 -0.76 -19.91 -7.02
C SER A 133 -1.57 -20.52 -8.17
N ASN A 134 -2.87 -20.25 -8.23
CA ASN A 134 -3.75 -20.83 -9.25
C ASN A 134 -3.40 -20.41 -10.68
N LEU A 135 -2.83 -19.21 -10.88
CA LEU A 135 -2.44 -18.73 -12.21
C LEU A 135 -1.35 -19.56 -12.89
N PHE A 136 -0.56 -20.31 -12.11
CA PHE A 136 0.55 -21.11 -12.61
C PHE A 136 0.56 -22.55 -12.04
N ASP A 137 -0.54 -22.97 -11.38
CA ASP A 137 -0.67 -24.32 -10.82
C ASP A 137 -1.20 -25.29 -11.89
N PHE A 138 -0.35 -25.62 -12.85
CA PHE A 138 -0.64 -26.56 -13.93
C PHE A 138 0.32 -27.76 -13.86
N LYS A 139 -0.13 -28.91 -14.36
CA LYS A 139 0.77 -30.04 -14.54
C LYS A 139 1.82 -29.71 -15.62
N ASN A 140 3.03 -30.20 -15.46
CA ASN A 140 4.16 -29.93 -16.35
C ASN A 140 3.88 -30.20 -17.86
N SER A 141 2.91 -31.05 -18.17
CA SER A 141 2.52 -31.41 -19.52
C SER A 141 1.27 -30.70 -20.04
N GLU A 142 0.63 -29.86 -19.23
CA GLU A 142 -0.59 -29.14 -19.60
C GLU A 142 -0.29 -27.71 -20.03
N ASP A 143 -0.99 -27.20 -21.02
CA ASP A 143 -0.95 -25.78 -21.39
C ASP A 143 -1.54 -24.93 -20.26
N ASN A 144 -0.97 -23.77 -20.00
CA ASN A 144 -1.48 -22.81 -19.00
C ASN A 144 -2.74 -22.12 -19.53
N GLU A 145 -3.86 -22.82 -19.52
CA GLU A 145 -5.14 -22.30 -19.95
C GLU A 145 -5.81 -21.55 -18.79
N ILE A 146 -5.96 -20.23 -18.92
CA ILE A 146 -6.35 -19.33 -17.82
C ILE A 146 -7.74 -18.69 -18.02
N PHE A 147 -8.52 -19.06 -19.05
CA PHE A 147 -9.81 -18.40 -19.28
C PHE A 147 -10.77 -18.56 -18.09
N SER A 148 -10.81 -19.73 -17.46
CA SER A 148 -11.66 -19.94 -16.27
C SER A 148 -11.30 -19.01 -15.10
N ILE A 149 -10.03 -18.66 -14.96
CA ILE A 149 -9.55 -17.69 -13.96
C ILE A 149 -9.95 -16.27 -14.40
N LEU A 150 -9.75 -15.94 -15.67
CA LEU A 150 -10.16 -14.64 -16.20
C LEU A 150 -11.69 -14.46 -16.13
N GLU A 151 -12.46 -15.52 -16.36
CA GLU A 151 -13.93 -15.51 -16.28
C GLU A 151 -14.42 -15.06 -14.89
N SER A 152 -13.78 -15.55 -13.82
CA SER A 152 -14.16 -15.22 -12.44
C SER A 152 -13.52 -13.92 -11.92
N GLU A 153 -12.28 -13.64 -12.31
CA GLU A 153 -11.44 -12.65 -11.63
C GLU A 153 -11.18 -11.37 -12.45
N ALA A 154 -11.37 -11.40 -13.78
CA ALA A 154 -11.06 -10.29 -14.66
C ALA A 154 -12.27 -9.79 -15.47
N LEU A 155 -13.04 -10.68 -16.08
CA LEU A 155 -14.18 -10.28 -16.93
C LEU A 155 -15.22 -9.40 -16.19
N PRO A 156 -15.51 -9.60 -14.90
CA PRO A 156 -16.42 -8.72 -14.16
C PRO A 156 -15.99 -7.25 -14.10
N TYR A 157 -14.70 -6.96 -14.38
CA TYR A 157 -14.12 -5.63 -14.29
C TYR A 157 -13.70 -5.05 -15.65
N PHE A 158 -13.62 -5.86 -16.71
CA PHE A 158 -13.24 -5.40 -18.04
C PHE A 158 -14.39 -4.65 -18.70
N ASP A 159 -14.21 -3.36 -18.88
CA ASP A 159 -15.11 -2.52 -19.66
C ASP A 159 -14.80 -2.69 -21.16
N LEU A 160 -15.75 -3.22 -21.92
CA LEU A 160 -15.61 -3.40 -23.37
C LEU A 160 -15.87 -2.12 -24.16
N GLU A 161 -16.25 -1.01 -23.49
CA GLU A 161 -16.55 0.30 -24.09
C GLU A 161 -17.77 0.27 -25.04
N GLU A 162 -18.36 -0.90 -25.25
CA GLU A 162 -19.58 -1.10 -26.02
C GLU A 162 -20.71 -1.62 -25.14
N GLU A 163 -21.91 -1.09 -25.32
CA GLU A 163 -23.07 -1.45 -24.54
C GLU A 163 -23.65 -2.79 -24.99
N LEU A 164 -23.86 -3.69 -24.03
CA LEU A 164 -24.50 -4.99 -24.28
C LEU A 164 -25.94 -4.80 -24.75
N THR A 165 -26.30 -5.46 -25.85
CA THR A 165 -27.70 -5.56 -26.29
C THR A 165 -28.20 -6.98 -26.19
N ASP A 166 -29.51 -7.16 -25.95
CA ASP A 166 -30.14 -8.46 -25.96
C ASP A 166 -30.36 -9.00 -27.40
N LEU A 167 -30.88 -10.23 -27.54
CA LEU A 167 -31.17 -10.85 -28.85
C LEU A 167 -32.24 -10.09 -29.65
N LYS A 168 -33.01 -9.17 -29.02
CA LYS A 168 -33.99 -8.33 -29.68
C LYS A 168 -33.44 -6.96 -30.03
N GLY A 169 -32.19 -6.65 -29.64
CA GLY A 169 -31.54 -5.38 -29.88
C GLY A 169 -31.79 -4.31 -28.81
N SER A 170 -32.41 -4.67 -27.68
CA SER A 170 -32.62 -3.74 -26.56
C SER A 170 -31.36 -3.64 -25.71
N SER A 171 -31.00 -2.41 -25.28
CA SER A 171 -29.88 -2.18 -24.38
C SER A 171 -30.09 -2.87 -23.02
N ARG A 172 -29.00 -3.39 -22.46
CA ARG A 172 -28.94 -3.98 -21.14
C ARG A 172 -28.32 -3.06 -20.08
N GLY A 173 -27.86 -1.86 -20.47
CA GLY A 173 -27.29 -0.87 -19.57
C GLY A 173 -25.97 -1.29 -18.94
N THR A 174 -25.21 -2.16 -19.60
CA THR A 174 -23.90 -2.62 -19.13
C THR A 174 -22.93 -2.79 -20.30
N ASN A 175 -21.66 -2.51 -20.06
CA ASN A 175 -20.54 -2.67 -20.99
C ASN A 175 -19.47 -3.66 -20.46
N LEU A 176 -19.75 -4.35 -19.34
CA LEU A 176 -18.77 -5.25 -18.71
C LEU A 176 -18.71 -6.60 -19.43
N ALA A 177 -17.48 -7.06 -19.68
CA ALA A 177 -17.22 -8.34 -20.35
C ALA A 177 -17.85 -9.54 -19.64
N GLY A 178 -17.91 -9.52 -18.30
CA GLY A 178 -18.57 -10.57 -17.52
C GLY A 178 -20.07 -10.63 -17.76
N ASP A 179 -20.74 -9.48 -17.89
CA ASP A 179 -22.18 -9.41 -18.19
C ASP A 179 -22.45 -9.87 -19.64
N TRP A 180 -21.58 -9.49 -20.60
CA TRP A 180 -21.63 -9.98 -21.99
C TRP A 180 -21.51 -11.49 -22.04
N TRP A 181 -20.49 -12.05 -21.39
CA TRP A 181 -20.25 -13.49 -21.38
C TRP A 181 -21.38 -14.27 -20.70
N SER A 182 -21.88 -13.78 -19.56
CA SER A 182 -23.03 -14.37 -18.88
C SER A 182 -24.27 -14.39 -19.76
N HIS A 183 -24.57 -13.28 -20.47
CA HIS A 183 -25.70 -13.21 -21.38
C HIS A 183 -25.58 -14.18 -22.55
N ILE A 184 -24.41 -14.26 -23.21
CA ILE A 184 -24.12 -15.18 -24.29
C ILE A 184 -24.30 -16.63 -23.80
N ASN A 185 -23.75 -16.97 -22.64
CA ASN A 185 -23.83 -18.29 -22.04
C ASN A 185 -25.29 -18.69 -21.72
N ASP A 186 -26.07 -17.76 -21.17
CA ASP A 186 -27.50 -17.97 -20.90
C ASP A 186 -28.31 -18.19 -22.16
N CYS A 187 -28.04 -17.43 -23.22
CA CYS A 187 -28.70 -17.60 -24.51
C CYS A 187 -28.41 -18.97 -25.14
N CYS A 188 -27.19 -19.51 -24.94
CA CYS A 188 -26.78 -20.80 -25.48
C CYS A 188 -27.28 -22.00 -24.66
N ASN A 189 -27.30 -21.91 -23.34
CA ASN A 189 -27.49 -23.06 -22.45
C ASN A 189 -28.91 -23.20 -21.89
N LYS A 190 -29.63 -22.10 -21.66
CA LYS A 190 -30.95 -22.13 -21.01
C LYS A 190 -32.15 -22.40 -21.96
N GLY A 191 -31.92 -22.92 -23.15
CA GLY A 191 -32.96 -23.56 -24.00
C GLY A 191 -34.19 -22.75 -24.40
N GLY A 192 -34.32 -21.49 -23.99
CA GLY A 192 -35.52 -20.67 -24.14
C GLY A 192 -35.39 -19.46 -25.06
N ALA A 193 -34.17 -19.00 -25.30
CA ALA A 193 -33.94 -17.72 -25.99
C ALA A 193 -33.93 -17.83 -27.52
N LEU A 194 -33.55 -19.00 -28.07
CA LEU A 194 -33.45 -19.19 -29.50
C LEU A 194 -34.67 -19.94 -30.05
N PRO A 195 -35.29 -19.45 -31.16
CA PRO A 195 -36.42 -20.14 -31.80
C PRO A 195 -36.02 -21.51 -32.30
N ARG A 196 -36.83 -22.52 -31.97
CA ARG A 196 -36.68 -23.89 -32.47
C ARG A 196 -37.20 -24.03 -33.89
N ASN A 197 -36.51 -24.78 -34.71
CA ASN A 197 -37.00 -25.13 -36.03
C ASN A 197 -37.78 -26.46 -35.97
N THR A 198 -39.11 -26.37 -36.01
CA THR A 198 -40.00 -27.53 -35.93
C THR A 198 -40.06 -28.35 -37.23
N ARG A 199 -39.60 -27.80 -38.38
CA ARG A 199 -39.73 -28.46 -39.70
C ARG A 199 -38.58 -29.38 -40.10
N ASN A 200 -37.36 -29.10 -39.65
CA ASN A 200 -36.15 -29.79 -40.18
C ASN A 200 -35.33 -30.53 -39.11
N ASN A 201 -35.89 -30.94 -38.01
CA ASN A 201 -35.14 -31.55 -36.88
C ASN A 201 -33.88 -30.76 -36.43
N SER A 202 -33.79 -29.50 -36.81
CA SER A 202 -32.71 -28.59 -36.38
C SER A 202 -33.11 -27.91 -35.07
N PRO A 203 -32.29 -27.93 -34.03
CA PRO A 203 -32.66 -27.36 -32.75
C PRO A 203 -32.88 -25.85 -32.81
N TYR A 204 -32.27 -25.20 -33.78
CA TYR A 204 -32.32 -23.73 -33.91
C TYR A 204 -32.67 -23.31 -35.33
N ASN A 205 -33.49 -22.26 -35.45
CA ASN A 205 -33.74 -21.61 -36.72
C ASN A 205 -32.60 -20.65 -37.07
N MET A 206 -31.65 -21.10 -37.87
CA MET A 206 -30.47 -20.32 -38.30
C MET A 206 -30.83 -19.06 -39.10
N ASN A 207 -32.02 -18.98 -39.65
CA ASN A 207 -32.49 -17.81 -40.40
C ASN A 207 -33.20 -16.79 -39.50
N SER A 208 -33.44 -17.14 -38.22
CA SER A 208 -34.06 -16.20 -37.29
C SER A 208 -33.13 -15.04 -36.99
N ASN A 209 -33.71 -13.88 -36.70
CA ASN A 209 -32.95 -12.68 -36.32
C ASN A 209 -32.21 -12.88 -35.00
N GLU A 210 -32.81 -13.61 -34.07
CA GLU A 210 -32.21 -13.92 -32.77
C GLU A 210 -30.95 -14.77 -32.91
N TYR A 211 -30.96 -15.77 -33.80
CA TYR A 211 -29.78 -16.60 -34.07
C TYR A 211 -28.64 -15.76 -34.69
N LYS A 212 -28.99 -14.98 -35.73
CA LYS A 212 -28.01 -14.08 -36.36
C LYS A 212 -27.43 -13.09 -35.37
N ARG A 213 -28.28 -12.55 -34.47
CA ARG A 213 -27.83 -11.61 -33.43
C ARG A 213 -26.91 -12.29 -32.41
N LEU A 214 -27.22 -13.53 -31.98
CA LEU A 214 -26.32 -14.28 -31.09
C LEU A 214 -24.93 -14.46 -31.71
N ILE A 215 -24.85 -14.83 -32.99
CA ILE A 215 -23.56 -14.99 -33.66
C ILE A 215 -22.82 -13.65 -33.79
N SER A 216 -23.52 -12.55 -34.06
CA SER A 216 -22.92 -11.21 -34.05
C SER A 216 -22.36 -10.87 -32.66
N LEU A 217 -23.18 -11.01 -31.60
CA LEU A 217 -22.75 -10.74 -30.22
C LEU A 217 -21.51 -11.58 -29.83
N LEU A 218 -21.46 -12.84 -30.27
CA LEU A 218 -20.32 -13.70 -29.96
C LEU A 218 -19.04 -13.22 -30.68
N ASN A 219 -19.17 -12.80 -31.96
CA ASN A 219 -18.05 -12.26 -32.72
C ASN A 219 -17.57 -10.91 -32.15
N ASP A 220 -18.51 -10.03 -31.81
CA ASP A 220 -18.22 -8.74 -31.19
C ASP A 220 -17.50 -8.95 -29.85
N PHE A 221 -18.02 -9.88 -29.01
CA PHE A 221 -17.37 -10.25 -27.74
C PHE A 221 -15.93 -10.77 -27.94
N ASN A 222 -15.72 -11.67 -28.90
CA ASN A 222 -14.39 -12.22 -29.21
C ASN A 222 -13.40 -11.10 -29.59
N HIS A 223 -13.82 -10.19 -30.46
CA HIS A 223 -13.00 -9.06 -30.90
C HIS A 223 -12.65 -8.12 -29.74
N LEU A 224 -13.68 -7.65 -29.04
CA LEU A 224 -13.52 -6.70 -27.93
C LEU A 224 -12.70 -7.29 -26.78
N LEU A 225 -12.94 -8.56 -26.43
CA LEU A 225 -12.17 -9.22 -25.39
C LEU A 225 -10.69 -9.37 -25.77
N LYS A 226 -10.42 -9.75 -27.02
CA LYS A 226 -9.04 -9.88 -27.52
C LYS A 226 -8.28 -8.56 -27.40
N ASP A 227 -8.90 -7.45 -27.80
CA ASP A 227 -8.29 -6.11 -27.69
C ASP A 227 -8.02 -5.72 -26.23
N LYS A 228 -8.96 -6.00 -25.32
CA LYS A 228 -8.75 -5.78 -23.88
C LYS A 228 -7.64 -6.64 -23.29
N LEU A 229 -7.52 -7.89 -23.71
CA LEU A 229 -6.45 -8.79 -23.26
C LEU A 229 -5.06 -8.28 -23.71
N VAL A 230 -4.93 -7.70 -24.90
CA VAL A 230 -3.66 -7.09 -25.35
C VAL A 230 -3.27 -5.93 -24.44
N ILE A 231 -4.21 -5.04 -24.11
CA ILE A 231 -3.97 -3.90 -23.19
C ILE A 231 -3.60 -4.41 -21.79
N PHE A 232 -4.33 -5.40 -21.29
CA PHE A 232 -4.13 -6.03 -20.00
C PHE A 232 -2.72 -6.62 -19.85
N VAL A 233 -2.30 -7.43 -20.82
CA VAL A 233 -0.96 -8.03 -20.83
C VAL A 233 0.13 -6.97 -20.96
N GLY A 234 -0.08 -5.95 -21.79
CA GLY A 234 0.84 -4.83 -21.91
C GLY A 234 1.09 -4.13 -20.57
N ARG A 235 0.04 -3.90 -19.77
CA ARG A 235 0.16 -3.34 -18.42
C ARG A 235 0.91 -4.28 -17.48
N ALA A 236 0.58 -5.56 -17.47
CA ALA A 236 1.28 -6.56 -16.66
C ALA A 236 2.78 -6.62 -17.01
N ASN A 237 3.14 -6.59 -18.28
CA ASN A 237 4.53 -6.60 -18.75
C ASN A 237 5.29 -5.33 -18.35
N ASN A 238 4.64 -4.16 -18.33
CA ASN A 238 5.24 -2.95 -17.79
C ASN A 238 5.59 -3.12 -16.30
N ILE A 239 4.69 -3.67 -15.50
CA ILE A 239 4.95 -3.94 -14.07
C ILE A 239 6.08 -4.96 -13.91
N ILE A 240 6.11 -6.04 -14.70
CA ILE A 240 7.16 -7.06 -14.68
C ILE A 240 8.53 -6.44 -14.94
N ARG A 241 8.65 -5.61 -15.97
CA ARG A 241 9.89 -4.98 -16.38
C ARG A 241 10.29 -3.85 -15.40
N ASP A 242 9.41 -2.87 -15.20
CA ASP A 242 9.77 -1.60 -14.58
C ASP A 242 9.82 -1.69 -13.05
N THR A 243 8.98 -2.56 -12.46
CA THR A 243 8.90 -2.74 -11.01
C THR A 243 9.73 -3.92 -10.54
N PHE A 244 9.50 -5.09 -11.14
CA PHE A 244 10.17 -6.31 -10.66
C PHE A 244 11.55 -6.51 -11.27
N ASN A 245 11.92 -5.77 -12.33
CA ASN A 245 13.16 -5.92 -13.07
C ASN A 245 13.36 -7.37 -13.55
N ILE A 246 12.31 -7.99 -14.05
CA ILE A 246 12.37 -9.33 -14.64
C ILE A 246 12.51 -9.17 -16.15
N ASP A 247 13.56 -9.75 -16.69
CA ASP A 247 13.88 -9.72 -18.11
C ASP A 247 13.11 -10.80 -18.88
N ALA A 248 11.80 -10.71 -18.78
CA ALA A 248 10.85 -11.57 -19.47
C ALA A 248 9.50 -10.85 -19.63
N GLU A 249 8.73 -11.29 -20.61
CA GLU A 249 7.36 -10.83 -20.85
C GLU A 249 6.40 -12.01 -20.90
N ILE A 250 5.14 -11.76 -20.53
CA ILE A 250 4.02 -12.68 -20.65
C ILE A 250 3.38 -12.47 -22.00
N LEU A 251 2.99 -13.56 -22.64
CA LEU A 251 2.24 -13.57 -23.88
C LEU A 251 0.92 -14.32 -23.66
N LEU A 252 -0.14 -13.89 -24.34
CA LEU A 252 -1.42 -14.61 -24.37
C LEU A 252 -1.75 -15.01 -25.79
N ASP A 253 -2.04 -16.31 -25.99
CA ASP A 253 -2.67 -16.83 -27.19
C ASP A 253 -4.17 -16.94 -26.95
N TYR A 254 -4.97 -16.29 -27.81
CA TYR A 254 -6.43 -16.23 -27.70
C TYR A 254 -7.07 -16.98 -28.83
N LYS A 255 -7.92 -17.96 -28.50
CA LYS A 255 -8.81 -18.66 -29.44
C LYS A 255 -10.24 -18.25 -29.13
N ASP A 256 -10.95 -17.91 -30.19
CA ASP A 256 -12.33 -17.42 -30.14
C ASP A 256 -13.28 -18.41 -29.48
N ALA A 257 -14.26 -17.84 -28.76
CA ALA A 257 -15.43 -18.61 -28.36
C ALA A 257 -16.26 -18.98 -29.61
N GLU A 258 -16.74 -20.18 -29.66
CA GLU A 258 -17.52 -20.69 -30.82
C GLU A 258 -18.85 -21.32 -30.38
N PHE A 259 -19.90 -21.04 -31.12
CA PHE A 259 -21.17 -21.73 -30.96
C PHE A 259 -21.31 -22.82 -32.03
N ASN A 260 -20.94 -24.06 -31.69
CA ASN A 260 -20.97 -25.20 -32.58
C ASN A 260 -22.27 -25.96 -32.47
N ARG A 261 -22.90 -26.13 -33.61
CA ARG A 261 -24.05 -26.99 -33.82
C ARG A 261 -23.60 -28.42 -34.13
N LYS A 262 -23.56 -29.31 -33.13
CA LYS A 262 -23.47 -30.76 -33.42
C LYS A 262 -24.87 -31.34 -33.60
N ILE A 263 -25.15 -31.82 -34.80
CA ILE A 263 -26.32 -32.64 -35.08
C ILE A 263 -25.93 -34.09 -34.75
N SER A 264 -26.31 -34.56 -33.57
CA SER A 264 -26.36 -35.99 -33.32
C SER A 264 -27.80 -36.45 -33.42
N LYS A 265 -28.02 -37.64 -33.98
CA LYS A 265 -29.37 -38.20 -34.21
C LYS A 265 -30.20 -38.39 -32.92
N ARG A 266 -29.65 -38.18 -31.73
CA ARG A 266 -30.31 -38.45 -30.43
C ARG A 266 -30.29 -37.31 -29.41
N HIS A 267 -29.41 -36.29 -29.52
CA HIS A 267 -29.38 -35.14 -28.63
C HIS A 267 -29.00 -33.87 -29.39
N PHE A 268 -29.83 -32.85 -29.26
CA PHE A 268 -29.64 -31.53 -29.85
C PHE A 268 -28.96 -30.61 -28.85
N ASP A 269 -27.66 -30.76 -28.72
CA ASP A 269 -26.87 -29.84 -27.88
C ASP A 269 -26.14 -28.86 -28.80
N GLY A 270 -26.67 -27.64 -28.87
CA GLY A 270 -25.82 -26.52 -29.26
C GLY A 270 -24.81 -26.36 -28.14
N ARG A 271 -23.52 -26.52 -28.44
CA ARG A 271 -22.46 -26.30 -27.43
C ARG A 271 -21.80 -24.98 -27.69
N LEU A 272 -21.83 -24.12 -26.66
CA LEU A 272 -20.94 -23.00 -26.56
C LEU A 272 -19.56 -23.53 -26.13
N HIS A 273 -18.57 -23.35 -26.99
CA HIS A 273 -17.19 -23.57 -26.65
C HIS A 273 -16.64 -22.25 -26.07
N LYS A 274 -16.15 -22.30 -24.83
CA LYS A 274 -15.53 -21.15 -24.19
C LYS A 274 -14.30 -20.72 -24.97
N PRO A 275 -13.92 -19.43 -24.92
CA PRO A 275 -12.64 -18.99 -25.46
C PRO A 275 -11.52 -19.76 -24.76
N LYS A 276 -10.44 -20.03 -25.48
CA LYS A 276 -9.21 -20.56 -24.84
C LYS A 276 -8.17 -19.47 -24.79
N VAL A 277 -7.69 -19.17 -23.59
CA VAL A 277 -6.63 -18.19 -23.33
C VAL A 277 -5.43 -18.92 -22.74
N THR A 278 -4.37 -19.06 -23.54
CA THR A 278 -3.15 -19.78 -23.10
C THR A 278 -2.08 -18.76 -22.75
N LEU A 279 -1.52 -18.89 -21.54
CA LEU A 279 -0.44 -18.04 -21.04
C LEU A 279 0.91 -18.68 -21.30
N THR A 280 1.79 -17.94 -21.97
CA THR A 280 3.17 -18.32 -22.26
C THR A 280 4.09 -17.18 -21.86
N ALA A 281 5.40 -17.35 -21.99
CA ALA A 281 6.36 -16.30 -21.69
C ALA A 281 7.50 -16.26 -22.70
N LYS A 282 8.20 -15.13 -22.77
CA LYS A 282 9.39 -14.93 -23.58
C LYS A 282 10.43 -14.19 -22.78
N MET A 283 11.70 -14.55 -22.94
CA MET A 283 12.83 -13.82 -22.38
C MET A 283 13.23 -12.66 -23.30
N ASN A 284 13.66 -11.53 -22.75
CA ASN A 284 14.00 -10.30 -23.47
C ASN A 284 15.51 -9.93 -23.36
N SER A 285 16.41 -10.89 -23.28
CA SER A 285 17.83 -10.61 -23.18
C SER A 285 18.53 -10.68 -24.54
N ASP A 286 19.38 -9.72 -24.85
CA ASP A 286 20.22 -9.70 -26.05
C ASP A 286 21.27 -10.84 -26.10
N LYS A 287 21.46 -11.55 -24.98
CA LYS A 287 22.43 -12.64 -24.83
C LYS A 287 21.80 -14.03 -25.05
N LEU A 288 20.53 -14.08 -25.43
CA LEU A 288 19.86 -15.35 -25.65
C LEU A 288 20.39 -16.05 -26.91
N VAL A 289 20.71 -17.33 -26.77
CA VAL A 289 21.03 -18.23 -27.88
C VAL A 289 19.72 -18.82 -28.45
N ASP A 290 18.75 -19.12 -27.58
CA ASP A 290 17.42 -19.59 -27.93
C ASP A 290 16.39 -18.50 -27.56
N THR A 291 15.71 -17.98 -28.57
CA THR A 291 14.66 -16.94 -28.45
C THR A 291 13.25 -17.53 -28.53
N SER A 292 13.13 -18.85 -28.42
CA SER A 292 11.84 -19.54 -28.49
C SER A 292 10.92 -19.15 -27.31
N GLU A 293 9.64 -19.27 -27.55
CA GLU A 293 8.60 -19.04 -26.56
C GLU A 293 8.59 -20.15 -25.49
N ILE A 294 8.48 -19.75 -24.24
CA ILE A 294 8.39 -20.66 -23.09
C ILE A 294 6.93 -21.03 -22.89
N LYS A 295 6.55 -22.20 -23.35
CA LYS A 295 5.16 -22.70 -23.29
C LYS A 295 4.69 -22.99 -21.86
N HIS A 296 5.60 -23.38 -20.99
CA HIS A 296 5.30 -23.75 -19.61
C HIS A 296 6.12 -22.88 -18.64
N PRO A 297 5.73 -21.61 -18.38
CA PRO A 297 6.48 -20.69 -17.52
C PRO A 297 6.75 -21.25 -16.13
N HIS A 298 5.81 -21.99 -15.55
CA HIS A 298 5.91 -22.60 -14.22
C HIS A 298 7.02 -23.66 -14.10
N THR A 299 7.47 -24.25 -15.21
CA THR A 299 8.60 -25.20 -15.21
C THR A 299 9.95 -24.53 -15.45
N PHE A 300 9.95 -23.33 -16.01
CA PHE A 300 11.17 -22.63 -16.42
C PHE A 300 11.63 -21.59 -15.40
N PHE A 301 10.69 -20.79 -14.87
CA PHE A 301 11.01 -19.75 -13.90
C PHE A 301 10.96 -20.29 -12.47
N ASN A 302 11.76 -19.70 -11.58
CA ASN A 302 11.67 -19.98 -10.15
C ASN A 302 10.36 -19.40 -9.56
N GLU A 303 9.96 -19.92 -8.38
CA GLU A 303 8.73 -19.56 -7.70
C GLU A 303 8.58 -18.04 -7.47
N ALA A 304 9.67 -17.36 -7.09
CA ALA A 304 9.63 -15.92 -6.86
C ALA A 304 9.30 -15.12 -8.13
N LYS A 305 9.86 -15.48 -9.29
CA LYS A 305 9.54 -14.84 -10.57
C LYS A 305 8.11 -15.13 -11.00
N ILE A 306 7.65 -16.36 -10.83
CA ILE A 306 6.27 -16.77 -11.12
C ILE A 306 5.29 -15.96 -10.27
N THR A 307 5.56 -15.84 -8.97
CA THR A 307 4.73 -15.04 -8.06
C THR A 307 4.69 -13.55 -8.45
N CYS A 308 5.82 -12.98 -8.87
CA CYS A 308 5.87 -11.60 -9.39
C CYS A 308 5.06 -11.43 -10.68
N MET A 309 5.14 -12.40 -11.61
CA MET A 309 4.35 -12.38 -12.85
C MET A 309 2.85 -12.50 -12.56
N ALA A 310 2.46 -13.41 -11.65
CA ALA A 310 1.07 -13.55 -11.22
C ALA A 310 0.54 -12.26 -10.55
N LEU A 311 1.37 -11.65 -9.71
CA LEU A 311 1.02 -10.39 -9.07
C LEU A 311 0.91 -9.25 -10.09
N ALA A 312 1.79 -9.17 -11.08
CA ALA A 312 1.71 -8.17 -12.15
C ALA A 312 0.39 -8.30 -12.94
N LEU A 313 -0.02 -9.53 -13.26
CA LEU A 313 -1.33 -9.79 -13.87
C LEU A 313 -2.47 -9.33 -12.95
N ARG A 314 -2.39 -9.63 -11.66
CA ARG A 314 -3.43 -9.21 -10.70
C ARG A 314 -3.53 -7.69 -10.56
N LEU A 315 -2.39 -7.00 -10.51
CA LEU A 315 -2.36 -5.55 -10.47
C LEU A 315 -2.91 -4.91 -11.76
N ALA A 316 -2.65 -5.53 -12.91
CA ALA A 316 -3.25 -5.09 -14.18
C ALA A 316 -4.77 -5.28 -14.20
N ILE A 317 -5.32 -6.32 -13.55
CA ILE A 317 -6.77 -6.47 -13.33
C ILE A 317 -7.26 -5.34 -12.42
N LEU A 318 -6.58 -5.08 -11.30
CA LEU A 318 -6.94 -4.03 -10.35
C LEU A 318 -7.04 -2.65 -11.01
N GLU A 319 -6.14 -2.34 -11.96
CA GLU A 319 -6.18 -1.10 -12.73
C GLU A 319 -7.43 -0.98 -13.62
N SER A 320 -8.03 -2.10 -13.99
CA SER A 320 -9.24 -2.14 -14.81
C SER A 320 -10.53 -1.95 -14.02
N HIS A 321 -10.47 -1.96 -12.68
CA HIS A 321 -11.66 -1.75 -11.84
C HIS A 321 -12.26 -0.34 -12.05
N PRO A 322 -13.58 -0.21 -12.14
CA PRO A 322 -14.22 1.08 -12.25
C PRO A 322 -14.00 1.90 -10.98
N THR A 323 -13.82 3.19 -11.12
CA THR A 323 -13.74 4.12 -9.99
C THR A 323 -14.88 5.12 -10.05
N SER A 324 -15.50 5.40 -8.90
CA SER A 324 -16.56 6.39 -8.78
C SER A 324 -16.46 7.12 -7.44
N ASP A 325 -16.66 8.42 -7.45
CA ASP A 325 -16.74 9.23 -6.22
C ASP A 325 -17.97 8.91 -5.36
N GLN A 326 -18.93 8.19 -5.91
CA GLN A 326 -20.20 7.85 -5.23
C GLN A 326 -20.14 6.50 -4.52
N THR A 327 -19.04 5.78 -4.62
CA THR A 327 -18.87 4.42 -4.07
C THR A 327 -17.60 4.32 -3.24
N ALA A 328 -17.48 3.24 -2.46
CA ALA A 328 -16.23 2.88 -1.82
C ALA A 328 -15.41 1.98 -2.76
N SER A 329 -14.10 2.19 -2.79
CA SER A 329 -13.14 1.29 -3.44
C SER A 329 -12.20 0.74 -2.39
N VAL A 330 -12.24 -0.57 -2.17
CA VAL A 330 -11.51 -1.24 -1.08
C VAL A 330 -10.60 -2.32 -1.66
N LEU A 331 -9.36 -2.37 -1.18
CA LEU A 331 -8.40 -3.41 -1.51
C LEU A 331 -8.03 -4.20 -0.27
N PHE A 332 -8.45 -5.46 -0.22
CA PHE A 332 -8.06 -6.41 0.81
C PHE A 332 -6.89 -7.27 0.36
N VAL A 333 -5.86 -7.35 1.18
CA VAL A 333 -4.66 -8.16 0.95
C VAL A 333 -4.46 -9.05 2.18
N ASP A 334 -4.69 -10.37 2.02
CA ASP A 334 -4.55 -11.35 3.11
C ASP A 334 -3.41 -12.31 2.82
N ASP A 335 -2.34 -12.21 3.61
CA ASP A 335 -1.15 -13.08 3.57
C ASP A 335 -0.55 -13.30 2.16
N LEU A 336 -0.55 -12.26 1.32
CA LEU A 336 -0.24 -12.35 -0.12
C LEU A 336 1.20 -12.79 -0.43
N LEU A 337 2.18 -12.50 0.45
CA LEU A 337 3.61 -12.50 0.11
C LEU A 337 4.45 -13.52 0.90
N ILE A 338 3.86 -14.62 1.32
CA ILE A 338 4.52 -15.61 2.19
C ILE A 338 5.73 -16.25 1.49
N SER A 339 5.66 -16.48 0.19
CA SER A 339 6.69 -17.20 -0.59
C SER A 339 7.80 -16.32 -1.18
N LEU A 340 7.78 -15.00 -0.95
CA LEU A 340 8.74 -14.07 -1.55
C LEU A 340 9.92 -13.74 -0.64
N ASP A 341 11.11 -13.61 -1.23
CA ASP A 341 12.32 -13.11 -0.58
C ASP A 341 12.19 -11.63 -0.17
N MET A 342 12.90 -11.23 0.89
CA MET A 342 12.82 -9.87 1.46
C MET A 342 13.04 -8.73 0.45
N PRO A 343 14.02 -8.79 -0.49
CA PRO A 343 14.18 -7.73 -1.50
C PRO A 343 12.98 -7.58 -2.43
N VAL A 344 12.33 -8.70 -2.79
CA VAL A 344 11.14 -8.71 -3.64
C VAL A 344 9.93 -8.20 -2.86
N ARG A 345 9.76 -8.62 -1.60
CA ARG A 345 8.68 -8.14 -0.72
C ARG A 345 8.65 -6.62 -0.63
N ARG A 346 9.82 -5.95 -0.49
CA ARG A 346 9.88 -4.48 -0.44
C ARG A 346 9.38 -3.83 -1.72
N LYS A 347 9.74 -4.37 -2.89
CA LYS A 347 9.25 -3.87 -4.18
C LYS A 347 7.73 -4.01 -4.29
N VAL A 348 7.21 -5.18 -3.91
CA VAL A 348 5.76 -5.46 -3.92
C VAL A 348 5.00 -4.52 -2.99
N ILE A 349 5.52 -4.31 -1.76
CA ILE A 349 4.91 -3.36 -0.81
C ILE A 349 4.87 -1.96 -1.41
N SER A 350 5.98 -1.49 -1.99
CA SER A 350 6.03 -0.17 -2.60
C SER A 350 4.96 0.01 -3.66
N VAL A 351 4.81 -0.97 -4.57
CA VAL A 351 3.76 -0.93 -5.61
C VAL A 351 2.35 -1.01 -5.03
N LEU A 352 2.12 -1.88 -4.04
CA LEU A 352 0.80 -1.96 -3.40
C LEU A 352 0.41 -0.64 -2.76
N LEU A 353 1.33 0.01 -2.05
CA LEU A 353 1.07 1.30 -1.41
C LEU A 353 0.81 2.44 -2.40
N ASP A 354 1.24 2.35 -3.65
CA ASP A 354 0.90 3.32 -4.70
C ASP A 354 -0.61 3.36 -4.99
N TYR A 355 -1.32 2.28 -4.67
CA TYR A 355 -2.79 2.22 -4.79
C TYR A 355 -3.55 2.78 -3.58
N SER A 356 -2.86 3.21 -2.51
CA SER A 356 -3.49 3.66 -1.25
C SER A 356 -4.33 4.94 -1.38
N ASP A 357 -4.07 5.77 -2.38
CA ASP A 357 -4.89 6.95 -2.67
C ASP A 357 -6.16 6.59 -3.44
N ARG A 358 -6.13 5.53 -4.26
CA ARG A 358 -7.26 5.05 -5.05
C ARG A 358 -8.16 4.12 -4.25
N PHE A 359 -7.57 3.23 -3.47
CA PHE A 359 -8.28 2.23 -2.66
C PHE A 359 -8.07 2.48 -1.17
N GLN A 360 -9.09 2.21 -0.38
CA GLN A 360 -8.89 2.01 1.05
C GLN A 360 -8.31 0.62 1.26
N MET A 361 -7.07 0.56 1.73
CA MET A 361 -6.33 -0.69 1.84
C MET A 361 -6.54 -1.36 3.20
N PHE A 362 -6.67 -2.69 3.18
CA PHE A 362 -6.66 -3.56 4.35
C PHE A 362 -5.59 -4.63 4.12
N ILE A 363 -4.44 -4.48 4.77
CA ILE A 363 -3.31 -5.42 4.66
C ILE A 363 -3.26 -6.24 5.93
N PHE A 364 -3.49 -7.55 5.80
CA PHE A 364 -3.46 -8.52 6.89
C PHE A 364 -2.27 -9.45 6.71
N THR A 365 -1.57 -9.74 7.82
CA THR A 365 -0.44 -10.66 7.78
C THR A 365 -0.22 -11.36 9.13
N HIS A 366 0.30 -12.59 9.08
CA HIS A 366 0.82 -13.29 10.25
C HIS A 366 2.35 -13.18 10.36
N ASP A 367 3.03 -12.65 9.34
CA ASP A 367 4.47 -12.43 9.34
C ASP A 367 4.82 -11.09 10.00
N ARG A 368 5.44 -11.16 11.19
CA ARG A 368 5.84 -9.97 11.95
C ARG A 368 6.88 -9.12 11.21
N ALA A 369 7.80 -9.76 10.49
CA ALA A 369 8.81 -9.05 9.72
C ALA A 369 8.17 -8.29 8.55
N PHE A 370 7.20 -8.91 7.88
CA PHE A 370 6.43 -8.25 6.84
C PHE A 370 5.60 -7.07 7.38
N PHE A 371 4.95 -7.22 8.53
CA PHE A 371 4.23 -6.11 9.18
C PHE A 371 5.15 -4.90 9.42
N HIS A 372 6.34 -5.13 9.98
CA HIS A 372 7.31 -4.05 10.20
C HIS A 372 7.81 -3.44 8.89
N LEU A 373 8.01 -4.25 7.85
CA LEU A 373 8.44 -3.76 6.55
C LEU A 373 7.41 -2.85 5.88
N VAL A 374 6.11 -3.18 6.00
CA VAL A 374 5.00 -2.30 5.54
C VAL A 374 4.95 -1.03 6.38
N ASP A 375 5.09 -1.14 7.70
CA ASP A 375 5.10 0.02 8.61
C ASP A 375 6.25 0.98 8.31
N ASP A 376 7.45 0.44 8.06
CA ASP A 376 8.61 1.23 7.67
C ASP A 376 8.40 1.96 6.33
N GLU A 377 7.79 1.28 5.33
CA GLU A 377 7.50 1.90 4.05
C GLU A 377 6.45 3.02 4.16
N ILE A 378 5.40 2.81 4.99
CA ILE A 378 4.41 3.86 5.32
C ILE A 378 5.09 5.07 5.95
N ARG A 379 6.05 4.86 6.86
CA ARG A 379 6.83 5.93 7.51
C ARG A 379 7.73 6.66 6.51
N ILE A 380 8.41 5.93 5.62
CA ILE A 380 9.26 6.50 4.57
C ILE A 380 8.44 7.41 3.65
N ARG A 381 7.20 7.02 3.34
CA ARG A 381 6.25 7.79 2.53
C ARG A 381 5.59 8.94 3.30
N LYS A 382 5.80 9.04 4.62
CA LYS A 382 5.16 10.00 5.53
C LYS A 382 3.63 9.93 5.54
N GLU A 383 3.10 8.73 5.45
CA GLU A 383 1.66 8.47 5.37
C GLU A 383 1.08 7.86 6.66
N VAL A 384 1.77 7.98 7.78
CA VAL A 384 1.37 7.37 9.07
C VAL A 384 -0.03 7.81 9.50
N ASP A 385 -0.41 9.04 9.22
CA ASP A 385 -1.73 9.61 9.52
C ASP A 385 -2.87 9.02 8.68
N LYS A 386 -2.54 8.42 7.52
CA LYS A 386 -3.51 7.73 6.64
C LYS A 386 -3.77 6.28 7.05
N TRP A 387 -3.11 5.74 8.09
CA TRP A 387 -3.16 4.34 8.47
C TRP A 387 -3.55 4.14 9.93
N GLU A 388 -4.44 3.16 10.17
CA GLU A 388 -4.69 2.57 11.48
C GLU A 388 -3.97 1.21 11.55
N LYS A 389 -3.32 0.94 12.67
CA LYS A 389 -2.52 -0.27 12.88
C LYS A 389 -3.09 -1.08 14.03
N TYR A 390 -3.26 -2.38 13.79
CA TYR A 390 -3.85 -3.29 14.77
C TYR A 390 -3.00 -4.55 14.90
N GLU A 391 -3.06 -5.13 16.08
CA GLU A 391 -2.54 -6.47 16.36
C GLU A 391 -3.67 -7.32 16.91
N LEU A 392 -3.85 -8.52 16.37
CA LEU A 392 -4.93 -9.44 16.72
C LEU A 392 -4.34 -10.73 17.30
N TYR A 393 -4.67 -10.99 18.56
CA TYR A 393 -4.24 -12.14 19.32
C TYR A 393 -5.43 -13.00 19.73
N VAL A 394 -5.13 -14.18 20.24
CA VAL A 394 -6.12 -15.08 20.85
C VAL A 394 -5.91 -15.07 22.35
N ASP A 395 -6.99 -14.88 23.07
CA ASP A 395 -7.06 -15.09 24.51
C ASP A 395 -7.97 -16.29 24.81
N ASP A 396 -7.80 -16.94 25.94
CA ASP A 396 -8.63 -18.07 26.36
C ASP A 396 -9.69 -17.57 27.36
N ASP A 397 -10.95 -17.68 26.97
CA ASP A 397 -12.08 -17.41 27.86
C ASP A 397 -12.82 -18.73 28.18
N ASN A 398 -12.40 -19.41 29.26
CA ASN A 398 -12.97 -20.67 29.71
C ASN A 398 -12.94 -21.81 28.66
N GLY A 399 -11.82 -21.95 27.95
CA GLY A 399 -11.62 -22.96 26.92
C GLY A 399 -12.25 -22.61 25.58
N ILE A 400 -12.66 -21.35 25.38
CA ILE A 400 -13.13 -20.81 24.10
C ILE A 400 -12.19 -19.71 23.65
N ASP A 401 -11.61 -19.86 22.48
CA ASP A 401 -10.76 -18.85 21.87
C ASP A 401 -11.52 -17.55 21.67
N LYS A 402 -10.99 -16.46 22.22
CA LYS A 402 -11.54 -15.10 22.13
C LYS A 402 -10.57 -14.16 21.42
N PRO A 403 -11.01 -13.42 20.40
CA PRO A 403 -10.14 -12.44 19.73
C PRO A 403 -9.84 -11.25 20.64
N CYS A 404 -8.56 -10.94 20.79
CA CYS A 404 -8.07 -9.75 21.48
C CYS A 404 -7.46 -8.78 20.44
N LEU A 405 -8.17 -7.69 20.14
CA LEU A 405 -7.72 -6.68 19.20
C LEU A 405 -7.02 -5.54 19.94
N ILE A 406 -5.74 -5.36 19.66
CA ILE A 406 -4.93 -4.27 20.20
C ILE A 406 -4.77 -3.20 19.12
N HIS A 407 -5.21 -1.98 19.41
CA HIS A 407 -4.97 -0.85 18.53
C HIS A 407 -3.54 -0.33 18.73
N ASN A 408 -2.69 -0.48 17.71
CA ASN A 408 -1.32 -0.04 17.75
C ASN A 408 -1.19 1.42 17.28
N ALA A 409 -1.84 2.31 18.02
CA ALA A 409 -1.74 3.74 17.77
C ALA A 409 -0.28 4.24 17.92
N PRO A 410 0.11 5.31 17.20
CA PRO A 410 1.40 5.98 17.43
C PRO A 410 1.60 6.30 18.91
N TYR A 411 2.84 6.24 19.36
CA TYR A 411 3.16 6.47 20.77
C TYR A 411 2.67 7.83 21.30
N LEU A 412 2.65 8.85 20.44
CA LEU A 412 2.10 10.17 20.81
C LEU A 412 0.59 10.09 21.13
N GLU A 413 -0.18 9.37 20.31
CA GLU A 413 -1.61 9.19 20.53
C GLU A 413 -1.88 8.32 21.76
N LYS A 414 -1.09 7.29 22.00
CA LYS A 414 -1.14 6.50 23.24
C LYS A 414 -0.85 7.37 24.47
N ALA A 415 0.16 8.24 24.39
CA ALA A 415 0.48 9.17 25.48
C ALA A 415 -0.70 10.10 25.80
N LYS A 416 -1.36 10.65 24.79
CA LYS A 416 -2.56 11.49 24.96
C LYS A 416 -3.73 10.70 25.57
N GLN A 417 -3.97 9.49 25.08
CA GLN A 417 -5.04 8.63 25.58
C GLN A 417 -4.85 8.25 27.04
N PHE A 418 -3.65 7.78 27.44
CA PHE A 418 -3.35 7.45 28.82
C PHE A 418 -3.42 8.68 29.73
N LEU A 419 -2.98 9.86 29.24
CA LEU A 419 -3.13 11.09 30.00
C LEU A 419 -4.61 11.45 30.23
N TYR A 420 -5.46 11.27 29.22
CA TYR A 420 -6.90 11.47 29.36
C TYR A 420 -7.53 10.50 30.38
N GLN A 421 -7.07 9.26 30.42
CA GLN A 421 -7.48 8.23 31.38
C GLN A 421 -6.87 8.43 32.78
N LEU A 422 -5.99 9.42 32.94
CA LEU A 422 -5.22 9.69 34.19
C LEU A 422 -4.22 8.57 34.54
N GLU A 423 -3.87 7.72 33.59
CA GLU A 423 -2.81 6.71 33.73
C GLU A 423 -1.44 7.33 33.48
N ILE A 424 -0.97 8.17 34.43
CA ILE A 424 0.23 9.00 34.26
C ILE A 424 1.48 8.18 33.94
N PRO A 425 1.82 7.07 34.65
CA PRO A 425 3.01 6.27 34.33
C PRO A 425 3.00 5.70 32.91
N ALA A 426 1.86 5.19 32.45
CA ALA A 426 1.69 4.67 31.10
C ALA A 426 1.83 5.78 30.06
N SER A 427 1.25 6.96 30.33
CA SER A 427 1.36 8.13 29.46
C SER A 427 2.82 8.60 29.33
N VAL A 428 3.57 8.65 30.44
CA VAL A 428 4.99 9.03 30.44
C VAL A 428 5.83 8.05 29.62
N ASN A 429 5.62 6.75 29.80
CA ASN A 429 6.34 5.74 29.02
C ASN A 429 6.02 5.85 27.50
N ALA A 430 4.77 6.09 27.16
CA ALA A 430 4.37 6.34 25.78
C ALA A 430 4.97 7.63 25.22
N ALA A 431 5.01 8.72 26.00
CA ALA A 431 5.63 9.97 25.62
C ALA A 431 7.14 9.83 25.40
N ARG A 432 7.84 9.06 26.24
CA ARG A 432 9.25 8.72 26.05
C ARG A 432 9.49 8.02 24.72
N LYS A 433 8.71 6.98 24.40
CA LYS A 433 8.81 6.26 23.13
C LYS A 433 8.46 7.16 21.93
N ALA A 434 7.49 8.06 22.07
CA ALA A 434 7.16 9.05 21.05
C ALA A 434 8.34 10.00 20.80
N THR A 435 9.04 10.43 21.86
CA THR A 435 10.24 11.27 21.76
C THR A 435 11.36 10.53 21.01
N GLU A 436 11.64 9.29 21.37
CA GLU A 436 12.64 8.49 20.67
C GLU A 436 12.30 8.31 19.19
N ASP A 437 11.02 8.06 18.87
CA ASP A 437 10.54 7.86 17.50
C ASP A 437 10.71 9.13 16.66
N VAL A 438 10.27 10.28 17.14
CA VAL A 438 10.39 11.54 16.39
C VAL A 438 11.85 11.98 16.24
N LEU A 439 12.69 11.77 17.24
CA LEU A 439 14.12 12.11 17.14
C LEU A 439 14.84 11.22 16.12
N LYS A 440 14.49 9.94 16.01
CA LYS A 440 14.99 9.04 14.95
C LYS A 440 14.59 9.51 13.55
N GLN A 441 13.44 10.15 13.41
CA GLN A 441 12.98 10.71 12.14
C GLN A 441 13.71 12.03 11.79
N LEU A 442 13.97 12.87 12.80
CA LEU A 442 14.59 14.18 12.60
C LEU A 442 16.10 14.12 12.47
N LEU A 443 16.77 13.27 13.23
CA LEU A 443 18.23 13.18 13.22
C LEU A 443 18.74 12.47 11.95
N PRO A 444 19.85 12.96 11.37
CA PRO A 444 20.56 12.24 10.33
C PRO A 444 20.97 10.82 10.78
N LYS A 445 20.87 9.83 9.89
CA LYS A 445 21.19 8.42 10.23
C LYS A 445 22.61 8.24 10.82
N ASN A 446 23.60 8.99 10.33
CA ASN A 446 24.96 8.96 10.83
C ASN A 446 25.13 9.57 12.23
N GLN A 447 24.15 10.31 12.74
CA GLN A 447 24.14 10.88 14.09
C GLN A 447 23.35 10.04 15.10
N LEU A 448 22.69 8.98 14.65
CA LEU A 448 21.92 8.06 15.51
C LEU A 448 22.80 6.99 16.18
N TYR A 449 24.09 6.87 15.77
CA TYR A 449 25.00 5.85 16.27
C TYR A 449 26.18 6.48 16.99
N SER A 450 26.61 5.86 18.09
CA SER A 450 27.80 6.26 18.83
C SER A 450 29.05 5.71 18.14
N PHE A 451 30.11 6.53 18.04
CA PHE A 451 31.43 6.07 17.55
C PHE A 451 32.18 5.22 18.58
N SER A 452 31.82 5.32 19.86
CA SER A 452 32.48 4.61 20.97
C SER A 452 31.74 3.34 21.42
N GLU A 453 30.46 3.23 21.07
CA GLU A 453 29.62 2.09 21.41
C GLU A 453 29.05 1.48 20.12
N THR A 454 28.98 0.16 20.05
CA THR A 454 28.51 -0.58 18.87
C THR A 454 27.00 -0.54 18.68
N GLY A 455 26.34 0.56 19.09
CA GLY A 455 24.89 0.66 19.10
C GLY A 455 24.31 2.03 18.77
N MET A 456 22.97 2.07 18.66
CA MET A 456 22.22 3.29 18.50
C MET A 456 22.26 4.11 19.81
N LEU A 457 22.28 5.44 19.70
CA LEU A 457 22.24 6.34 20.86
C LEU A 457 21.00 6.09 21.70
N ASP A 458 21.14 6.21 23.02
CA ASP A 458 20.04 6.27 23.95
C ASP A 458 19.26 7.61 23.80
N LEU A 459 18.15 7.75 24.51
CA LEU A 459 17.33 8.97 24.46
C LEU A 459 18.14 10.23 24.83
N ASN A 460 19.06 10.13 25.79
CA ASN A 460 19.91 11.25 26.17
C ASN A 460 20.83 11.68 25.03
N GLY A 461 21.52 10.73 24.43
CA GLY A 461 22.39 10.99 23.27
C GLY A 461 21.63 11.59 22.09
N MET A 462 20.41 11.08 21.81
CA MET A 462 19.56 11.63 20.75
C MET A 462 19.13 13.07 21.04
N ILE A 463 18.75 13.40 22.28
CA ILE A 463 18.37 14.77 22.66
C ILE A 463 19.58 15.71 22.54
N GLN A 464 20.77 15.31 22.99
CA GLN A 464 21.97 16.14 22.86
C GLN A 464 22.29 16.42 21.37
N LYS A 465 22.21 15.40 20.52
CA LYS A 465 22.43 15.58 19.07
C LYS A 465 21.36 16.47 18.43
N PHE A 466 20.13 16.37 18.89
CA PHE A 466 19.06 17.23 18.42
C PHE A 466 19.25 18.69 18.86
N GLU A 467 19.75 18.94 20.07
CA GLU A 467 20.10 20.29 20.55
C GLU A 467 21.24 20.91 19.71
N GLU A 468 22.28 20.12 19.35
CA GLU A 468 23.33 20.57 18.44
C GLU A 468 22.75 20.92 17.06
N LEU A 469 21.86 20.06 16.53
CA LEU A 469 21.17 20.27 15.25
C LEU A 469 20.33 21.56 15.29
N LYS A 470 19.48 21.75 16.32
CA LYS A 470 18.64 22.95 16.50
C LYS A 470 19.44 24.24 16.43
N LYS A 471 20.58 24.29 17.12
CA LYS A 471 21.49 25.45 17.08
C LYS A 471 22.03 25.70 15.67
N SER A 472 22.37 24.64 14.94
CA SER A 472 22.96 24.77 13.60
C SER A 472 21.97 25.21 12.53
N ILE A 473 20.67 24.90 12.70
CA ILE A 473 19.62 25.20 11.72
C ILE A 473 18.64 26.30 12.16
N GLY A 474 18.86 26.92 13.33
CA GLY A 474 18.05 28.05 13.79
C GLY A 474 16.68 27.71 14.38
N LEU A 475 16.43 26.46 14.80
CA LEU A 475 15.19 26.01 15.46
C LEU A 475 15.21 26.22 16.98
N GLY A 476 15.75 27.34 17.47
CA GLY A 476 15.98 27.60 18.90
C GLY A 476 14.74 27.64 19.79
N GLY A 477 13.56 27.90 19.21
CA GLY A 477 12.29 27.99 19.94
C GLY A 477 11.51 26.67 20.07
N VAL A 478 12.02 25.56 19.54
CA VAL A 478 11.31 24.27 19.49
C VAL A 478 11.77 23.35 20.60
N ALA A 479 10.82 22.67 21.28
CA ALA A 479 11.06 21.68 22.33
C ALA A 479 12.11 22.13 23.37
N ILE A 480 11.87 23.29 23.98
CA ILE A 480 12.82 23.97 24.90
C ILE A 480 13.05 23.16 26.19
N HIS A 481 12.02 22.46 26.66
CA HIS A 481 12.03 21.74 27.93
C HIS A 481 12.36 20.24 27.80
N LEU A 482 12.70 19.76 26.59
CA LEU A 482 12.84 18.33 26.33
C LEU A 482 13.93 17.65 27.19
N ASP A 483 15.09 18.29 27.43
CA ASP A 483 16.15 17.72 28.28
C ASP A 483 15.77 17.71 29.76
N SER A 484 15.13 18.77 30.26
CA SER A 484 14.60 18.79 31.62
C SER A 484 13.48 17.77 31.80
N ALA A 485 12.57 17.68 30.85
CA ALA A 485 11.51 16.65 30.87
C ALA A 485 12.07 15.23 30.91
N ARG A 486 13.14 14.95 30.17
CA ARG A 486 13.84 13.67 30.24
C ARG A 486 14.33 13.35 31.63
N LYS A 487 15.00 14.32 32.30
CA LYS A 487 15.62 14.12 33.62
C LYS A 487 14.60 13.91 34.73
N PHE A 488 13.54 14.70 34.72
CA PHE A 488 12.60 14.78 35.85
C PHE A 488 11.30 14.00 35.63
N LEU A 489 10.97 13.63 34.38
CA LEU A 489 9.71 12.97 34.04
C LEU A 489 9.92 11.66 33.29
N LEU A 490 10.56 11.70 32.12
CA LEU A 490 10.58 10.54 31.23
C LEU A 490 11.47 9.39 31.71
N ASN A 491 12.60 9.66 32.37
CA ASN A 491 13.48 8.62 32.90
C ASN A 491 13.02 8.05 34.24
N PRO A 492 12.65 8.83 35.26
CA PRO A 492 12.24 8.28 36.57
C PRO A 492 11.10 7.29 36.47
N PHE A 493 10.05 7.62 35.73
CA PHE A 493 8.88 6.73 35.54
C PHE A 493 9.15 5.46 34.73
N SER A 494 10.24 5.40 33.99
CA SER A 494 10.62 4.18 33.28
C SER A 494 11.48 3.21 34.12
N HIS A 495 11.88 3.60 35.33
CA HIS A 495 12.72 2.82 36.23
C HIS A 495 12.05 2.50 37.58
N ASP A 496 10.71 2.46 37.64
CA ASP A 496 9.90 2.14 38.82
C ASP A 496 10.24 2.98 40.08
N ASP A 497 10.59 4.25 39.90
CA ASP A 497 10.79 5.15 41.02
C ASP A 497 9.44 5.61 41.60
N VAL A 498 8.95 4.83 42.57
CA VAL A 498 7.63 5.04 43.22
C VAL A 498 7.56 6.35 44.00
N SER A 499 8.70 7.01 44.23
CA SER A 499 8.77 8.26 45.00
C SER A 499 8.56 9.54 44.17
N THR A 500 8.48 9.41 42.84
CA THR A 500 8.35 10.56 41.96
C THR A 500 6.93 11.13 41.98
N PRO A 501 6.71 12.41 42.28
CA PRO A 501 5.37 13.01 42.25
C PRO A 501 4.79 13.09 40.84
N PHE A 502 3.45 13.02 40.74
CA PHE A 502 2.75 13.06 39.46
C PHE A 502 2.64 14.49 38.93
N TYR A 503 3.31 14.78 37.83
CA TYR A 503 3.34 16.10 37.18
C TYR A 503 2.46 16.09 35.92
N LYS A 504 1.14 16.18 36.11
CA LYS A 504 0.18 16.12 34.99
C LYS A 504 0.33 17.27 33.99
N GLU A 505 0.54 18.48 34.48
CA GLU A 505 0.63 19.65 33.62
C GLU A 505 1.97 19.70 32.87
N GLU A 506 3.05 19.29 33.51
CA GLU A 506 4.36 19.13 32.90
C GLU A 506 4.30 18.07 31.77
N LEU A 507 3.61 16.96 32.02
CA LEU A 507 3.41 15.90 30.99
C LEU A 507 2.60 16.43 29.81
N LYS A 508 1.56 17.23 30.04
CA LYS A 508 0.83 17.90 28.96
C LYS A 508 1.73 18.79 28.11
N GLN A 509 2.61 19.55 28.77
CA GLN A 509 3.55 20.42 28.07
C GLN A 509 4.53 19.61 27.22
N VAL A 510 5.08 18.53 27.78
CA VAL A 510 5.98 17.62 27.04
C VAL A 510 5.30 17.00 25.82
N ILE A 511 4.07 16.52 25.98
CA ILE A 511 3.30 15.96 24.86
C ILE A 511 3.08 17.00 23.74
N LYS A 512 2.80 18.27 24.11
CA LYS A 512 2.69 19.36 23.12
C LYS A 512 4.02 19.64 22.40
N GLU A 513 5.14 19.59 23.10
CA GLU A 513 6.47 19.78 22.50
C GLU A 513 6.80 18.62 21.54
N ILE A 514 6.50 17.38 21.92
CA ILE A 514 6.65 16.22 21.04
C ILE A 514 5.78 16.38 19.80
N GLU A 515 4.54 16.85 19.95
CA GLU A 515 3.64 17.12 18.83
C GLU A 515 4.20 18.19 17.86
N GLN A 516 4.85 19.22 18.39
CA GLN A 516 5.55 20.22 17.57
C GLN A 516 6.72 19.60 16.79
N LEU A 517 7.46 18.67 17.40
CA LEU A 517 8.55 17.97 16.72
C LEU A 517 8.06 17.14 15.53
N TYR A 518 6.92 16.47 15.66
CA TYR A 518 6.32 15.71 14.55
C TYR A 518 5.87 16.57 13.36
N LYS A 519 5.69 17.89 13.56
CA LYS A 519 5.35 18.83 12.48
C LYS A 519 6.57 19.28 11.67
N ILE A 520 7.79 19.07 12.18
CA ILE A 520 9.01 19.45 11.47
C ILE A 520 9.28 18.47 10.34
N GLU A 521 9.32 18.95 9.12
CA GLU A 521 9.68 18.14 7.95
C GLU A 521 11.20 18.13 7.73
N ARG A 522 11.77 16.94 7.55
CA ARG A 522 13.13 16.74 7.04
C ARG A 522 13.07 16.21 5.62
N LYS A 523 13.72 16.87 4.67
CA LYS A 523 13.88 16.43 3.29
C LYS A 523 15.37 16.17 3.00
N ASP A 524 15.68 15.03 2.42
CA ASP A 524 17.02 14.73 1.92
C ASP A 524 17.16 15.37 0.54
N ILE A 525 18.01 16.40 0.38
CA ILE A 525 18.06 17.23 -0.82
C ILE A 525 19.01 16.68 -1.87
N VAL A 526 20.12 16.06 -1.46
CA VAL A 526 21.16 15.60 -2.39
C VAL A 526 21.49 14.14 -2.13
N GLY A 527 21.41 13.34 -3.19
CA GLY A 527 21.90 11.98 -3.20
C GLY A 527 23.43 11.93 -3.09
N TYR A 528 23.93 10.96 -2.39
CA TYR A 528 25.35 10.76 -2.06
C TYR A 528 26.32 10.75 -3.26
N LYS A 529 25.83 10.57 -4.50
CA LYS A 529 26.66 10.39 -5.70
C LYS A 529 27.07 11.68 -6.39
N ASP A 530 26.37 12.80 -6.15
CA ASP A 530 26.51 13.98 -7.02
C ASP A 530 27.52 15.02 -6.54
N VAL A 531 28.05 14.88 -5.32
CA VAL A 531 28.90 15.90 -4.68
C VAL A 531 30.37 15.50 -4.61
N LYS A 532 30.70 14.19 -4.58
CA LYS A 532 32.08 13.74 -4.57
C LYS A 532 32.80 14.17 -5.84
N SER A 533 33.97 14.77 -5.67
CA SER A 533 34.82 15.28 -6.75
C SER A 533 34.27 16.52 -7.50
N LYS A 534 33.27 17.22 -6.93
CA LYS A 534 32.87 18.53 -7.43
C LYS A 534 33.73 19.62 -6.85
N GLU A 535 34.17 20.51 -7.73
CA GLU A 535 34.81 21.77 -7.33
C GLU A 535 33.76 22.80 -7.00
N ILE A 536 33.93 23.50 -5.87
CA ILE A 536 33.02 24.54 -5.37
C ILE A 536 33.86 25.75 -5.01
N GLU A 537 33.36 26.95 -5.26
CA GLU A 537 34.02 28.17 -4.92
C GLU A 537 33.62 28.62 -3.50
N LEU A 538 34.63 28.83 -2.62
CA LEU A 538 34.46 29.39 -1.30
C LEU A 538 34.80 30.87 -1.35
N LYS A 539 33.79 31.72 -1.13
CA LYS A 539 33.93 33.19 -1.06
C LYS A 539 33.59 33.67 0.34
N LEU A 540 34.47 34.50 0.91
CA LEU A 540 34.27 35.12 2.22
C LEU A 540 34.75 36.56 2.19
N GLU A 541 33.92 37.48 2.67
CA GLU A 541 34.21 38.91 2.68
C GLU A 541 34.16 39.48 4.13
N ASN A 542 35.18 40.26 4.50
CA ASN A 542 35.13 41.08 5.67
C ASN A 542 34.84 42.54 5.28
N LYS A 543 33.59 42.98 5.43
CA LYS A 543 33.15 44.32 5.07
C LYS A 543 33.81 45.45 5.91
N GLN A 544 34.33 45.14 7.10
CA GLN A 544 34.97 46.14 7.96
C GLN A 544 36.38 46.51 7.47
N ASN A 545 37.10 45.51 6.93
CA ASN A 545 38.49 45.69 6.51
C ASN A 545 38.67 45.68 5.01
N ASN A 546 37.59 45.60 4.26
CA ASN A 546 37.57 45.47 2.80
C ASN A 546 38.44 44.35 2.24
N CYS A 547 38.58 43.25 3.02
CA CYS A 547 39.35 42.05 2.64
C CYS A 547 38.39 40.93 2.19
N CYS A 548 38.73 40.29 1.09
CA CYS A 548 37.96 39.16 0.57
C CYS A 548 38.86 37.96 0.31
N PHE A 549 38.30 36.77 0.50
CA PHE A 549 38.88 35.50 0.14
C PHE A 549 38.04 34.87 -0.97
N ALA A 550 38.69 34.35 -2.00
CA ALA A 550 38.11 33.49 -3.00
C ALA A 550 39.05 32.30 -3.25
N GLY A 551 38.52 31.10 -3.18
CA GLY A 551 39.29 29.88 -3.41
C GLY A 551 38.39 28.73 -3.85
N THR A 552 38.95 27.81 -4.62
CA THR A 552 38.23 26.60 -5.06
C THR A 552 38.54 25.45 -4.12
N ILE A 553 37.51 24.77 -3.65
CA ILE A 553 37.59 23.57 -2.81
C ILE A 553 37.04 22.37 -3.55
N LEU A 554 37.66 21.20 -3.35
CA LEU A 554 37.21 19.93 -3.90
C LEU A 554 36.69 19.05 -2.76
N PHE A 555 35.45 18.56 -2.87
CA PHE A 555 34.90 17.61 -1.92
C PHE A 555 35.55 16.21 -2.09
N LYS A 556 36.15 15.69 -1.02
CA LYS A 556 36.83 14.38 -0.99
C LYS A 556 35.91 13.22 -0.60
N GLU A 557 34.81 13.52 0.03
CA GLU A 557 33.84 12.51 0.48
C GLU A 557 32.42 12.90 0.10
N VAL A 558 31.58 11.89 0.09
CA VAL A 558 30.12 12.05 -0.11
C VAL A 558 29.50 12.43 1.23
N PHE A 559 28.65 13.41 1.24
CA PHE A 559 27.95 13.84 2.45
C PHE A 559 26.48 14.18 2.15
N PRO A 560 25.57 13.90 3.11
CA PRO A 560 24.17 14.24 2.95
C PRO A 560 23.91 15.72 3.25
N ILE A 561 22.96 16.29 2.52
CA ILE A 561 22.41 17.61 2.77
C ILE A 561 20.92 17.43 3.07
N TYR A 562 20.49 17.99 4.21
CA TYR A 562 19.11 17.88 4.67
C TYR A 562 18.46 19.26 4.72
N LYS A 563 17.21 19.34 4.32
CA LYS A 563 16.37 20.52 4.50
C LYS A 563 15.38 20.29 5.65
N TYR A 564 15.33 21.23 6.58
CA TYR A 564 14.35 21.29 7.66
C TYR A 564 13.57 22.59 7.47
N GLU A 565 12.33 22.48 7.03
CA GLU A 565 11.54 23.65 6.61
C GLU A 565 12.33 24.49 5.59
N ASP A 566 12.68 25.72 5.92
CA ASP A 566 13.50 26.63 5.08
C ASP A 566 14.99 26.59 5.40
N ASN A 567 15.41 25.78 6.39
CA ASN A 567 16.80 25.72 6.83
C ASN A 567 17.52 24.49 6.30
N VAL A 568 18.76 24.68 5.87
CA VAL A 568 19.61 23.63 5.33
C VAL A 568 20.66 23.21 6.34
N TYR A 569 20.73 21.92 6.64
CA TYR A 569 21.80 21.30 7.42
C TYR A 569 22.72 20.53 6.50
N MET A 570 24.01 20.77 6.65
CA MET A 570 25.07 20.10 5.90
C MET A 570 26.10 19.54 6.90
N HIS A 571 26.42 18.26 6.75
CA HIS A 571 27.57 17.70 7.45
C HIS A 571 28.84 18.27 6.83
N PHE A 572 29.84 18.63 7.65
CA PHE A 572 31.08 19.22 7.17
C PHE A 572 32.03 18.15 6.65
N PRO A 573 32.12 17.93 5.31
CA PRO A 573 32.95 16.91 4.72
C PRO A 573 34.42 17.30 4.71
N PHE A 574 35.31 16.34 4.44
CA PHE A 574 36.67 16.61 4.07
C PHE A 574 36.74 17.26 2.70
N VAL A 575 37.50 18.33 2.61
CA VAL A 575 37.72 19.12 1.39
C VAL A 575 39.21 19.36 1.17
N GLU A 576 39.60 19.52 -0.07
CA GLU A 576 40.94 19.94 -0.45
C GLU A 576 40.89 21.34 -1.08
N LEU A 577 41.71 22.26 -0.61
CA LEU A 577 41.84 23.59 -1.17
C LEU A 577 42.65 23.53 -2.49
N LYS A 578 42.01 23.75 -3.63
CA LYS A 578 42.61 23.69 -4.97
C LYS A 578 43.22 25.02 -5.41
N THR A 579 42.57 26.12 -5.08
CA THR A 579 43.08 27.48 -5.36
C THR A 579 42.83 28.36 -4.14
N SER A 580 43.67 29.38 -3.94
CA SER A 580 43.54 30.33 -2.84
C SER A 580 43.96 31.72 -3.30
N SER A 581 43.14 32.73 -2.99
CA SER A 581 43.52 34.13 -3.14
C SER A 581 44.46 34.63 -2.02
N ASP A 582 44.54 33.88 -0.92
CA ASP A 582 45.39 34.21 0.24
C ASP A 582 46.64 33.32 0.22
N PRO A 583 47.85 33.93 0.11
CA PRO A 583 49.12 33.18 0.09
C PRO A 583 49.44 32.48 1.42
N ALA A 584 48.77 32.86 2.53
CA ALA A 584 48.93 32.20 3.82
C ALA A 584 48.31 30.80 3.88
N LEU A 585 47.41 30.50 2.98
CA LEU A 585 46.70 29.22 2.89
C LEU A 585 47.30 28.36 1.74
N LYS A 586 47.98 27.30 2.11
CA LYS A 586 48.63 26.40 1.12
C LYS A 586 47.60 25.68 0.25
N VAL A 587 47.75 25.75 -1.07
CA VAL A 587 47.04 24.90 -2.02
C VAL A 587 47.39 23.43 -1.75
N GLY A 588 46.43 22.53 -1.83
CA GLY A 588 46.55 21.12 -1.44
C GLY A 588 46.24 20.87 0.05
N LEU A 589 45.89 21.89 0.83
CA LEU A 589 45.49 21.70 2.23
C LEU A 589 44.19 20.89 2.29
N GLU A 590 44.23 19.77 2.96
CA GLU A 590 43.08 18.92 3.26
C GLU A 590 42.64 19.13 4.71
N ASP A 591 41.37 19.44 4.91
CA ASP A 591 40.76 19.57 6.25
C ASP A 591 39.25 19.40 6.15
N ARG A 592 38.54 19.32 7.30
CA ARG A 592 37.08 19.43 7.30
C ARG A 592 36.66 20.84 6.91
N LEU A 593 35.58 20.93 6.14
CA LEU A 593 35.08 22.20 5.61
C LEU A 593 34.90 23.29 6.68
N ASN A 594 34.37 22.94 7.85
CA ASN A 594 34.22 23.91 8.95
C ASN A 594 35.56 24.41 9.52
N LYS A 595 36.59 23.55 9.56
CA LYS A 595 37.93 23.92 10.00
C LYS A 595 38.64 24.78 8.96
N LEU A 596 38.55 24.41 7.68
CA LEU A 596 39.06 25.23 6.59
C LEU A 596 38.41 26.61 6.59
N PHE A 597 37.09 26.67 6.72
CA PHE A 597 36.35 27.93 6.83
C PHE A 597 36.77 28.77 8.00
N ALA A 598 36.99 28.17 9.19
CA ALA A 598 37.47 28.86 10.34
C ALA A 598 38.88 29.47 10.15
N ARG A 599 39.77 28.75 9.43
CA ARG A 599 41.10 29.27 9.05
C ARG A 599 41.00 30.47 8.11
N VAL A 600 40.18 30.36 7.05
CA VAL A 600 39.92 31.48 6.13
C VAL A 600 39.34 32.68 6.86
N ALA A 601 38.38 32.48 7.76
CA ALA A 601 37.81 33.57 8.56
C ALA A 601 38.85 34.22 9.48
N SER A 602 39.79 33.44 10.02
CA SER A 602 40.88 33.93 10.85
C SER A 602 41.88 34.77 10.05
N THR A 603 42.27 34.39 8.84
CA THR A 603 43.14 35.20 7.98
C THR A 603 42.49 36.54 7.58
N LEU A 604 41.17 36.58 7.46
CA LEU A 604 40.40 37.79 7.22
C LEU A 604 40.08 38.61 8.50
N HIS A 605 40.57 38.18 9.65
CA HIS A 605 40.29 38.79 10.96
C HIS A 605 38.79 38.88 11.30
N ILE A 606 37.98 37.86 10.91
CA ILE A 606 36.56 37.77 11.22
C ILE A 606 36.40 37.02 12.55
N ASN A 607 35.87 37.70 13.56
CA ASN A 607 35.57 37.12 14.85
C ASN A 607 34.50 36.01 14.74
N ALA A 608 34.57 35.01 15.60
CA ALA A 608 33.65 33.85 15.57
C ALA A 608 32.15 34.26 15.62
N ALA A 609 31.83 35.33 16.38
CA ALA A 609 30.46 35.84 16.47
C ALA A 609 29.91 36.50 15.18
N ASN A 610 30.82 36.98 14.31
CA ASN A 610 30.47 37.72 13.10
C ASN A 610 30.65 36.87 11.81
N ARG A 611 30.94 35.57 11.94
CA ARG A 611 31.11 34.70 10.80
C ARG A 611 29.76 34.43 10.10
N PRO A 612 29.68 34.61 8.80
CA PRO A 612 28.48 34.18 8.04
C PRO A 612 28.34 32.66 8.10
N ALA A 613 27.15 32.20 7.81
CA ALA A 613 26.92 30.74 7.70
C ALA A 613 27.70 30.16 6.51
N ILE A 614 28.37 29.03 6.70
CA ILE A 614 29.19 28.40 5.64
C ILE A 614 28.40 28.19 4.36
N LYS A 615 27.13 27.82 4.49
CA LYS A 615 26.21 27.61 3.35
C LYS A 615 26.09 28.85 2.44
N ASP A 616 26.21 30.04 3.02
CA ASP A 616 26.08 31.30 2.30
C ASP A 616 27.38 31.72 1.60
N CYS A 617 28.47 31.03 1.84
CA CYS A 617 29.81 31.29 1.31
C CYS A 617 30.24 30.28 0.25
N LEU A 618 29.40 29.30 -0.12
CA LEU A 618 29.65 28.29 -1.12
C LEU A 618 28.93 28.65 -2.43
N PHE A 619 29.69 28.72 -3.53
CA PHE A 619 29.17 29.10 -4.85
C PHE A 619 29.53 28.08 -5.92
N VAL A 620 28.72 28.03 -6.98
CA VAL A 620 29.06 27.25 -8.17
C VAL A 620 30.20 27.97 -8.89
N PRO A 621 31.30 27.29 -9.26
CA PRO A 621 32.48 27.95 -9.83
C PRO A 621 32.15 28.80 -11.05
N GLY A 622 32.70 30.03 -11.05
CA GLY A 622 32.50 30.98 -12.12
C GLY A 622 31.09 31.63 -12.20
N THR A 623 30.28 31.48 -11.15
CA THR A 623 28.97 32.07 -11.05
C THR A 623 28.75 32.74 -9.69
N ASP A 624 27.75 33.60 -9.57
CA ASP A 624 27.29 34.15 -8.28
C ASP A 624 26.15 33.32 -7.68
N ASN A 625 25.86 32.15 -8.25
CA ASN A 625 24.83 31.25 -7.74
C ASN A 625 25.36 30.48 -6.53
N LYS A 626 24.65 30.57 -5.40
CA LYS A 626 24.99 29.78 -4.22
C LYS A 626 24.85 28.29 -4.53
N PHE A 627 25.83 27.51 -4.08
CA PHE A 627 25.85 26.04 -4.24
C PHE A 627 24.62 25.37 -3.59
N LEU A 628 24.13 25.92 -2.51
CA LEU A 628 22.98 25.40 -1.74
C LEU A 628 21.69 26.24 -1.97
N ASN A 629 21.49 26.76 -3.16
CA ASN A 629 20.26 27.44 -3.53
C ASN A 629 19.25 26.41 -4.03
N PHE A 630 18.38 25.92 -3.13
CA PHE A 630 17.32 24.94 -3.40
C PHE A 630 15.94 25.53 -3.13
#